data_1ea3b2d752e54e808a65ab3780f2bd99
#
_entry.id   1ea3b2d752e54e808a65ab3780f2bd99
#
_cell.length_a   1.000
_cell.length_b   1.000
_cell.length_c   1.000
_cell.angle_alpha   90.00
_cell.angle_beta   90.00
_cell.angle_gamma   90.00
#
_symmetry.space_group_name_H-M   'P 1'
#
loop_
_entity.id
_entity.type
_entity.pdbx_description
1 polymer ?
#
loop_
_entity_poly.entity_id
_entity_poly.type
_entity_poly.pdbx_seq_one_letter_code
_entity_poly.pdbx_strand_id
1 'polypeptide(L)' 'MSARIYNPAKTVADCFKYRNKIGLDVALEALREVIRERKCTTDELWQYAKICRMTKTMRPYMEAIV' A
#
# COMPACT_ATOMS: atom_id res chain seq x y z
N MET A 1 12.75 21.93 3.22
CA MET A 1 12.34 21.37 3.30
C MET A 1 12.32 20.32 3.22
N SER A 2 12.34 19.92 3.41
CA SER A 2 12.39 18.92 3.35
C SER A 2 11.65 18.21 2.66
N ALA A 3 11.82 17.95 2.01
CA ALA A 3 11.19 17.26 1.15
C ALA A 3 11.13 15.84 1.33
N ARG A 4 11.47 15.40 2.39
CA ARG A 4 11.43 14.10 2.57
C ARG A 4 10.12 13.72 2.91
N ILE A 5 9.14 13.72 2.18
CA ILE A 5 7.81 13.35 2.50
C ILE A 5 7.65 11.88 2.35
N TYR A 6 7.64 11.20 3.45
CA TYR A 6 7.37 9.78 3.45
C TYR A 6 5.87 9.60 3.30
N ASN A 7 5.44 8.88 2.27
CA ASN A 7 4.03 8.62 2.04
C ASN A 7 3.78 7.11 2.19
N PRO A 8 3.24 6.68 3.32
CA PRO A 8 3.03 5.25 3.56
C PRO A 8 2.10 4.59 2.53
N ALA A 9 1.06 5.30 2.12
CA ALA A 9 0.12 4.75 1.14
C ALA A 9 0.80 4.50 -0.20
N LYS A 10 1.63 5.43 -0.63
CA LYS A 10 2.36 5.27 -1.87
C LYS A 10 3.35 4.13 -1.77
N THR A 11 4.02 4.01 -0.62
CA THR A 11 4.99 2.95 -0.39
C THR A 11 4.32 1.58 -0.51
N VAL A 12 3.13 1.42 0.08
CA VAL A 12 2.40 0.17 -0.02
C VAL A 12 2.02 -0.13 -1.46
N ALA A 13 1.52 0.87 -2.17
CA ALA A 13 1.14 0.68 -3.57
C ALA A 13 2.34 0.28 -4.42
N ASP A 14 3.50 0.87 -4.16
CA ASP A 14 4.73 0.52 -4.86
C ASP A 14 5.15 -0.91 -4.54
N CYS A 15 5.00 -1.35 -3.30
CA CYS A 15 5.30 -2.72 -2.92
C CYS A 15 4.44 -3.71 -3.71
N PHE A 16 3.17 -3.42 -3.87
CA PHE A 16 2.30 -4.27 -4.68
C PHE A 16 2.66 -4.20 -6.16
N LYS A 17 3.07 -3.05 -6.63
CA LYS A 17 3.46 -2.89 -8.02
C LYS A 17 4.69 -3.74 -8.33
N TYR A 18 5.62 -3.81 -7.40
CA TYR A 18 6.87 -4.55 -7.61
C TYR A 18 6.89 -5.89 -6.89
N ARG A 19 5.73 -6.44 -6.58
CA ARG A 19 5.63 -7.69 -5.83
C ARG A 19 6.35 -8.87 -6.49
N ASN A 20 6.50 -8.83 -7.80
CA ASN A 20 7.21 -9.89 -8.50
C ASN A 20 8.70 -9.89 -8.19
N LYS A 21 9.22 -8.74 -7.76
CA LYS A 21 10.62 -8.62 -7.41
C LYS A 21 10.87 -8.80 -5.92
N ILE A 22 9.98 -8.23 -5.09
CA ILE A 22 10.20 -8.24 -3.65
C ILE A 22 9.36 -9.28 -2.92
N GLY A 23 8.41 -9.89 -3.61
CA GLY A 23 7.55 -10.89 -2.99
C GLY A 23 6.23 -10.32 -2.52
N LEU A 24 5.16 -11.08 -2.73
CA LEU A 24 3.83 -10.68 -2.31
C LEU A 24 3.72 -10.60 -0.78
N ASP A 25 4.42 -11.47 -0.07
CA ASP A 25 4.41 -11.48 1.38
C ASP A 25 4.97 -10.17 1.94
N VAL A 26 5.99 -9.61 1.32
CA VAL A 26 6.54 -8.33 1.73
C VAL A 26 5.51 -7.23 1.51
N ALA A 27 4.81 -7.25 0.38
CA ALA A 27 3.78 -6.26 0.09
C ALA A 27 2.63 -6.36 1.10
N LEU A 28 2.21 -7.57 1.43
CA LEU A 28 1.14 -7.76 2.41
C LEU A 28 1.55 -7.29 3.79
N GLU A 29 2.80 -7.55 4.17
CA GLU A 29 3.28 -7.09 5.46
C GLU A 29 3.31 -5.57 5.53
N ALA A 30 3.73 -4.92 4.46
CA ALA A 30 3.72 -3.46 4.40
C ALA A 30 2.30 -2.92 4.56
N LEU A 31 1.34 -3.55 3.90
CA LEU A 31 -0.06 -3.15 4.00
C LEU A 31 -0.56 -3.30 5.43
N ARG A 32 -0.29 -4.44 6.04
CA ARG A 32 -0.72 -4.69 7.42
C ARG A 32 -0.12 -3.68 8.38
N GLU A 33 1.13 -3.37 8.19
CA GLU A 33 1.83 -2.45 9.08
C GLU A 33 1.20 -1.05 9.04
N VAL A 34 0.95 -0.53 7.85
CA VAL A 34 0.38 0.82 7.75
C VAL A 34 -1.04 0.88 8.32
N ILE A 35 -1.79 -0.19 8.19
CA ILE A 35 -3.15 -0.24 8.75
C ILE A 35 -3.09 -0.38 10.26
N ARG A 36 -2.26 -1.27 10.75
CA ARG A 36 -2.16 -1.52 12.19
C ARG A 36 -1.64 -0.30 12.93
N GLU A 37 -0.66 0.37 12.37
CA GLU A 37 -0.06 1.55 13.01
C GLU A 37 -0.72 2.85 12.58
N ARG A 38 -1.77 2.75 11.77
CA ARG A 38 -2.51 3.92 11.30
C ARG A 38 -1.62 4.99 10.69
N LYS A 39 -0.67 4.56 9.90
CA LYS A 39 0.23 5.49 9.22
C LYS A 39 -0.46 6.24 8.10
N CYS A 40 -1.53 5.68 7.57
CA CYS A 40 -2.36 6.34 6.56
C CYS A 40 -3.77 5.78 6.63
N THR A 41 -4.70 6.45 5.94
CA THR A 41 -6.10 6.01 5.93
C THR A 41 -6.33 5.04 4.78
N THR A 42 -7.41 4.27 4.87
CA THR A 42 -7.79 3.38 3.78
C THR A 42 -8.12 4.17 2.52
N ASP A 43 -8.68 5.36 2.66
CA ASP A 43 -8.97 6.21 1.51
C ASP A 43 -7.69 6.55 0.75
N GLU A 44 -6.64 6.85 1.47
CA GLU A 44 -5.35 7.13 0.85
C GLU A 44 -4.81 5.90 0.14
N LEU A 45 -4.96 4.73 0.75
CA LEU A 45 -4.53 3.49 0.13
C LEU A 45 -5.28 3.24 -1.17
N TRP A 46 -6.61 3.43 -1.16
CA TRP A 46 -7.39 3.28 -2.39
C TRP A 46 -6.98 4.28 -3.45
N GLN A 47 -6.71 5.50 -3.03
CA GLN A 47 -6.30 6.55 -3.96
C GLN A 47 -5.00 6.17 -4.67
N TYR A 48 -4.00 5.73 -3.93
CA TYR A 48 -2.73 5.34 -4.53
C TYR A 48 -2.82 4.03 -5.29
N ALA A 49 -3.73 3.13 -4.88
CA ALA A 49 -3.99 1.94 -5.65
C ALA A 49 -4.50 2.30 -7.05
N LYS A 50 -5.35 3.31 -7.13
CA LYS A 50 -5.85 3.79 -8.40
C LYS A 50 -4.74 4.42 -9.23
N ILE A 51 -3.94 5.27 -8.61
CA ILE A 51 -2.85 5.96 -9.30
C ILE A 51 -1.87 4.96 -9.87
N CYS A 52 -1.55 3.92 -9.11
CA CYS A 52 -0.60 2.90 -9.54
C CYS A 52 -1.25 1.78 -10.35
N ARG A 53 -2.56 1.88 -10.58
CA ARG A 53 -3.34 0.87 -11.29
C ARG A 53 -3.26 -0.50 -10.61
N MET A 54 -3.22 -0.48 -9.30
CA MET A 54 -3.13 -1.71 -8.51
C MET A 54 -4.46 -2.02 -7.81
N THR A 55 -5.54 -1.33 -8.16
CA THR A 55 -6.81 -1.49 -7.48
C THR A 55 -7.28 -2.95 -7.49
N LYS A 56 -7.23 -3.59 -8.64
CA LYS A 56 -7.67 -4.99 -8.74
C LYS A 56 -6.79 -5.92 -7.93
N THR A 57 -5.50 -5.65 -7.90
CA THR A 57 -4.55 -6.48 -7.18
C THR A 57 -4.69 -6.30 -5.68
N MET A 58 -4.83 -5.06 -5.24
CA MET A 58 -4.86 -4.75 -3.81
C MET A 58 -6.24 -4.97 -3.17
N ARG A 59 -7.31 -4.92 -3.97
CA ARG A 59 -8.66 -4.98 -3.44
C ARG A 59 -8.94 -6.16 -2.54
N PRO A 60 -8.68 -7.42 -2.94
CA PRO A 60 -9.00 -8.55 -2.07
C PRO A 60 -8.23 -8.50 -0.76
N TYR A 61 -7.01 -8.03 -0.81
CA TYR A 61 -6.21 -7.96 0.41
C TYR A 61 -6.68 -6.84 1.33
N MET A 62 -7.04 -5.70 0.77
CA MET A 62 -7.55 -4.60 1.57
C MET A 62 -8.89 -4.95 2.18
N GLU A 63 -9.75 -5.62 1.44
CA GLU A 63 -11.05 -6.03 1.97
C GLU A 63 -10.91 -7.07 3.07
N ALA A 64 -9.91 -7.93 2.98
CA ALA A 64 -9.70 -8.95 3.98
C ALA A 64 -9.11 -8.37 5.27
N ILE A 65 -8.27 -7.34 5.16
CA ILE A 65 -7.60 -6.77 6.31
C ILE A 65 -8.44 -5.69 6.98
N VAL A 66 -9.11 -4.89 6.20
CA VAL A 66 -9.96 -3.81 6.68
C VAL A 66 -11.37 -4.31 6.87
#